data_3a633f6d635ed750c4bc482143d9997c
#
_entry.id   3a633f6d635ed750c4bc482143d9997c
#
_cell.length_a   1.000
_cell.length_b   1.000
_cell.length_c   1.000
_cell.angle_alpha   90.00
_cell.angle_beta   90.00
_cell.angle_gamma   90.00
#
_symmetry.space_group_name_H-M   'P 1'
#
loop_
_entity.id
_entity.type
_entity.pdbx_description
1 polymer ?
#
loop_
_entity_poly.entity_id
_entity_poly.type
_entity_poly.pdbx_seq_one_letter_code
_entity_poly.pdbx_strand_id
1 'polypeptide(L)'
;MNQEIFISERVKEAVKSLYGASAEGMPIQMQATRKEFEGDVTAVMFPLLKVSKKSPEATGEEVGAWLKENTPEIESYNVVKGFLNIKISQAFWNSVFADIASTEDFGQGAPTGKTIMVEYSSPNTNKPLHLGHIRNNLLGSSVSKLL
;
A
#
# COMPACT_ATOMS: atom_id res chain seq x y z
N MET A 1 8.27 -4.40 2.46
CA MET A 1 7.69 -4.18 1.08
C MET A 1 6.25 -3.73 1.23
N ASN A 2 5.81 -2.68 0.50
CA ASN A 2 4.40 -2.23 0.54
C ASN A 2 3.59 -3.09 -0.44
N GLN A 3 2.56 -3.80 0.06
CA GLN A 3 1.72 -4.70 -0.73
C GLN A 3 1.00 -4.00 -1.89
N GLU A 4 0.51 -2.77 -1.68
CA GLU A 4 -0.19 -2.03 -2.74
C GLU A 4 0.74 -1.68 -3.90
N ILE A 5 1.98 -1.28 -3.60
CA ILE A 5 3.00 -1.00 -4.63
C ILE A 5 3.33 -2.28 -5.38
N PHE A 6 3.60 -3.38 -4.67
CA PHE A 6 3.92 -4.68 -5.27
C PHE A 6 2.80 -5.13 -6.22
N ILE A 7 1.55 -5.17 -5.76
CA ILE A 7 0.42 -5.59 -6.59
C ILE A 7 0.19 -4.62 -7.75
N SER A 8 0.34 -3.31 -7.54
CA SER A 8 0.21 -2.32 -8.62
C SER A 8 1.21 -2.57 -9.76
N GLU A 9 2.45 -2.93 -9.44
CA GLU A 9 3.47 -3.27 -10.42
C GLU A 9 3.11 -4.55 -11.19
N ARG A 10 2.65 -5.60 -10.50
CA ARG A 10 2.20 -6.84 -11.14
C ARG A 10 0.99 -6.59 -12.06
N VAL A 11 0.02 -5.77 -11.63
CA VAL A 11 -1.12 -5.38 -12.48
C VAL A 11 -0.66 -4.63 -13.72
N LYS A 12 0.31 -3.71 -13.60
CA LYS A 12 0.89 -3.02 -14.77
C LYS A 12 1.55 -3.99 -15.74
N GLU A 13 2.29 -4.97 -15.24
CA GLU A 13 2.89 -6.01 -16.08
C GLU A 13 1.83 -6.86 -16.80
N ALA A 14 0.78 -7.29 -16.08
CA ALA A 14 -0.34 -7.99 -16.67
C ALA A 14 -0.99 -7.19 -17.80
N VAL A 15 -1.29 -5.92 -17.54
CA VAL A 15 -1.92 -5.02 -18.49
C VAL A 15 -1.02 -4.78 -19.73
N LYS A 16 0.27 -4.62 -19.52
CA LYS A 16 1.26 -4.51 -20.62
C LYS A 16 1.34 -5.78 -21.44
N SER A 17 1.34 -6.95 -20.81
CA SER A 17 1.38 -8.25 -21.47
C SER A 17 0.12 -8.52 -22.28
N LEU A 18 -1.06 -8.23 -21.73
CA LEU A 18 -2.35 -8.52 -22.36
C LEU A 18 -2.75 -7.50 -23.45
N TYR A 19 -2.43 -6.22 -23.25
CA TYR A 19 -2.94 -5.13 -24.08
C TYR A 19 -1.86 -4.31 -24.78
N GLY A 20 -0.58 -4.65 -24.59
CA GLY A 20 0.56 -4.03 -25.28
C GLY A 20 0.94 -2.65 -24.74
N ALA A 21 1.84 -1.99 -25.47
CA ALA A 21 2.43 -0.70 -25.06
C ALA A 21 1.42 0.46 -24.95
N SER A 22 0.26 0.38 -25.60
CA SER A 22 -0.81 1.40 -25.48
C SER A 22 -1.42 1.47 -24.09
N ALA A 23 -1.17 0.49 -23.24
CA ALA A 23 -1.61 0.45 -21.85
C ALA A 23 -0.53 0.95 -20.87
N GLU A 24 0.69 1.24 -21.37
CA GLU A 24 1.81 1.73 -20.58
C GLU A 24 1.52 3.16 -20.08
N GLY A 25 1.63 3.38 -18.77
CA GLY A 25 1.34 4.69 -18.16
C GLY A 25 -0.13 4.93 -17.79
N MET A 26 -1.02 3.97 -18.01
CA MET A 26 -2.40 4.12 -17.52
C MET A 26 -2.45 4.09 -15.99
N PRO A 27 -3.21 5.00 -15.36
CA PRO A 27 -3.34 5.01 -13.92
C PRO A 27 -4.13 3.78 -13.46
N ILE A 28 -3.52 2.92 -12.66
CA ILE A 28 -4.19 1.83 -11.98
C ILE A 28 -4.51 2.28 -10.57
N GLN A 29 -5.78 2.46 -10.30
CA GLN A 29 -6.24 2.84 -8.98
C GLN A 29 -6.32 1.60 -8.10
N MET A 30 -5.55 1.61 -7.01
CA MET A 30 -5.54 0.58 -5.98
C MET A 30 -6.25 1.08 -4.73
N GLN A 31 -6.90 0.17 -4.03
CA GLN A 31 -7.55 0.44 -2.73
C GLN A 31 -7.61 -0.84 -1.89
N ALA A 32 -7.78 -0.71 -0.58
CA ALA A 32 -8.06 -1.86 0.27
C ALA A 32 -9.38 -2.53 -0.13
N THR A 33 -9.41 -3.85 -0.15
CA THR A 33 -10.64 -4.60 -0.43
C THR A 33 -11.68 -4.32 0.66
N ARG A 34 -12.93 -4.12 0.26
CA ARG A 34 -14.04 -3.91 1.20
C ARG A 34 -14.30 -5.19 1.99
N LYS A 35 -14.74 -5.05 3.23
CA LYS A 35 -14.97 -6.17 4.16
C LYS A 35 -15.99 -7.21 3.67
N GLU A 36 -16.87 -6.82 2.75
CA GLU A 36 -17.89 -7.71 2.18
C GLU A 36 -17.33 -8.65 1.10
N PHE A 37 -16.11 -8.41 0.61
CA PHE A 37 -15.48 -9.18 -0.45
C PHE A 37 -14.21 -9.85 0.07
N GLU A 38 -13.92 -11.02 -0.46
CA GLU A 38 -12.67 -11.71 -0.18
C GLU A 38 -11.53 -11.06 -0.98
N GLY A 39 -10.41 -10.77 -0.30
CA GLY A 39 -9.22 -10.16 -0.88
C GLY A 39 -8.57 -9.17 0.07
N ASP A 40 -7.33 -8.82 -0.22
CA ASP A 40 -6.52 -7.85 0.54
C ASP A 40 -6.48 -6.49 -0.17
N VAL A 41 -6.33 -6.52 -1.50
CA VAL A 41 -6.17 -5.33 -2.35
C VAL A 41 -7.10 -5.42 -3.55
N THR A 42 -7.71 -4.30 -3.90
CA THR A 42 -8.61 -4.17 -5.05
C THR A 42 -8.01 -3.25 -6.10
N ALA A 43 -7.93 -3.73 -7.34
CA ALA A 43 -7.61 -2.93 -8.51
C ALA A 43 -8.89 -2.53 -9.27
N VAL A 44 -8.99 -1.27 -9.66
CA VAL A 44 -10.16 -0.73 -10.39
C VAL A 44 -9.95 -0.88 -11.89
N MET A 45 -10.82 -1.66 -12.55
CA MET A 45 -10.66 -2.01 -13.96
C MET A 45 -11.19 -0.95 -14.94
N PHE A 46 -12.01 0.00 -14.49
CA PHE A 46 -12.65 0.98 -15.38
C PHE A 46 -11.69 1.80 -16.27
N PRO A 47 -10.52 2.26 -15.78
CA PRO A 47 -9.57 2.98 -16.64
C PRO A 47 -9.04 2.12 -17.80
N LEU A 48 -8.97 0.80 -17.61
CA LEU A 48 -8.41 -0.14 -18.59
C LEU A 48 -9.36 -0.49 -19.74
N LEU A 49 -10.65 -0.13 -19.64
CA LEU A 49 -11.64 -0.45 -20.67
C LEU A 49 -11.34 0.21 -22.02
N LYS A 50 -10.61 1.32 -22.00
CA LYS A 50 -10.18 2.01 -23.23
C LYS A 50 -9.23 1.17 -24.07
N VAL A 51 -8.42 0.33 -23.41
CA VAL A 51 -7.42 -0.53 -24.08
C VAL A 51 -7.92 -1.96 -24.25
N SER A 52 -8.61 -2.51 -23.25
CA SER A 52 -9.17 -3.88 -23.33
C SER A 52 -10.31 -3.99 -24.32
N LYS A 53 -11.10 -2.91 -24.50
CA LYS A 53 -12.34 -2.87 -25.32
C LYS A 53 -13.35 -3.95 -24.95
N LYS A 54 -13.36 -4.37 -23.68
CA LYS A 54 -14.19 -5.41 -23.10
C LYS A 54 -15.02 -4.86 -21.94
N SER A 55 -15.93 -5.69 -21.41
CA SER A 55 -16.65 -5.31 -20.18
C SER A 55 -15.71 -5.22 -18.99
N PRO A 56 -16.05 -4.47 -17.94
CA PRO A 56 -15.25 -4.37 -16.73
C PRO A 56 -14.95 -5.74 -16.10
N GLU A 57 -15.95 -6.62 -16.10
CA GLU A 57 -15.83 -7.97 -15.57
C GLU A 57 -14.87 -8.82 -16.42
N ALA A 58 -15.02 -8.83 -17.74
CA ALA A 58 -14.15 -9.59 -18.63
C ALA A 58 -12.68 -9.08 -18.56
N THR A 59 -12.49 -7.77 -18.43
CA THR A 59 -11.15 -7.19 -18.24
C THR A 59 -10.55 -7.63 -16.90
N GLY A 60 -11.36 -7.62 -15.85
CA GLY A 60 -10.92 -8.08 -14.53
C GLY A 60 -10.55 -9.55 -14.52
N GLU A 61 -11.34 -10.41 -15.16
CA GLU A 61 -11.06 -11.86 -15.27
C GLU A 61 -9.75 -12.15 -16.01
N GLU A 62 -9.49 -11.45 -17.12
CA GLU A 62 -8.25 -11.64 -17.88
C GLU A 62 -7.02 -11.20 -17.09
N VAL A 63 -7.09 -10.02 -16.46
CA VAL A 63 -6.00 -9.51 -15.63
C VAL A 63 -5.79 -10.40 -14.41
N GLY A 64 -6.87 -10.83 -13.75
CA GLY A 64 -6.82 -11.73 -12.59
C GLY A 64 -6.25 -13.10 -12.92
N ALA A 65 -6.66 -13.68 -14.04
CA ALA A 65 -6.12 -14.97 -14.51
C ALA A 65 -4.61 -14.89 -14.81
N TRP A 66 -4.20 -13.84 -15.53
CA TRP A 66 -2.79 -13.60 -15.81
C TRP A 66 -1.97 -13.45 -14.53
N LEU A 67 -2.48 -12.65 -13.59
CA LEU A 67 -1.82 -12.42 -12.30
C LEU A 67 -1.64 -13.73 -11.52
N LYS A 68 -2.68 -14.55 -11.43
CA LYS A 68 -2.62 -15.83 -10.72
C LYS A 68 -1.64 -16.80 -11.35
N GLU A 69 -1.52 -16.80 -12.67
CA GLU A 69 -0.61 -17.68 -13.41
C GLU A 69 0.85 -17.23 -13.31
N ASN A 70 1.10 -15.91 -13.30
CA ASN A 70 2.44 -15.34 -13.40
C ASN A 70 2.99 -14.75 -12.09
N THR A 71 2.21 -14.78 -10.99
CA THR A 71 2.59 -14.18 -9.70
C THR A 71 2.29 -15.16 -8.56
N PRO A 72 3.27 -15.98 -8.13
CA PRO A 72 3.07 -16.99 -7.07
C PRO A 72 2.59 -16.41 -5.73
N GLU A 73 2.83 -15.12 -5.51
CA GLU A 73 2.38 -14.37 -4.31
C GLU A 73 0.88 -14.14 -4.29
N ILE A 74 0.15 -14.41 -5.38
CA ILE A 74 -1.30 -14.27 -5.44
C ILE A 74 -1.97 -15.62 -5.22
N GLU A 75 -2.72 -15.74 -4.11
CA GLU A 75 -3.43 -16.97 -3.73
C GLU A 75 -4.70 -17.15 -4.58
N SER A 76 -5.50 -16.10 -4.70
CA SER A 76 -6.76 -16.10 -5.46
C SER A 76 -7.17 -14.69 -5.86
N TYR A 77 -8.17 -14.61 -6.72
CA TYR A 77 -8.81 -13.34 -7.07
C TYR A 77 -10.32 -13.56 -7.29
N ASN A 78 -11.06 -12.49 -7.20
CA ASN A 78 -12.46 -12.45 -7.64
C ASN A 78 -12.78 -11.10 -8.29
N VAL A 79 -13.74 -11.09 -9.20
CA VAL A 79 -14.16 -9.87 -9.91
C VAL A 79 -15.61 -9.57 -9.59
N VAL A 80 -15.85 -8.36 -9.09
CA VAL A 80 -17.19 -7.90 -8.75
C VAL A 80 -17.41 -6.52 -9.35
N LYS A 81 -18.30 -6.41 -10.32
CA LYS A 81 -18.70 -5.12 -10.95
C LYS A 81 -17.51 -4.26 -11.40
N GLY A 82 -16.49 -4.88 -12.01
CA GLY A 82 -15.30 -4.18 -12.49
C GLY A 82 -14.25 -3.84 -11.42
N PHE A 83 -14.37 -4.42 -10.24
CA PHE A 83 -13.37 -4.40 -9.17
C PHE A 83 -12.70 -5.76 -9.11
N LEU A 84 -11.39 -5.79 -9.37
CA LEU A 84 -10.57 -6.99 -9.23
C LEU A 84 -10.01 -7.05 -7.81
N ASN A 85 -10.58 -7.90 -6.98
CA ASN A 85 -10.14 -8.15 -5.61
C ASN A 85 -9.10 -9.27 -5.62
N ILE A 86 -7.95 -9.02 -5.04
CA ILE A 86 -6.78 -9.89 -5.07
C ILE A 86 -6.47 -10.33 -3.65
N LYS A 87 -6.36 -11.63 -3.44
CA LYS A 87 -5.91 -12.24 -2.18
C LYS A 87 -4.44 -12.61 -2.29
N ILE A 88 -3.66 -12.10 -1.35
CA ILE A 88 -2.21 -12.30 -1.28
C ILE A 88 -1.94 -13.58 -0.48
N SER A 89 -0.95 -14.36 -0.92
CA SER A 89 -0.61 -15.64 -0.29
C SER A 89 0.02 -15.44 1.10
N GLN A 90 -0.18 -16.44 1.97
CA GLN A 90 0.46 -16.47 3.29
C GLN A 90 1.99 -16.46 3.18
N ALA A 91 2.55 -17.04 2.12
CA ALA A 91 3.99 -17.04 1.89
C ALA A 91 4.55 -15.62 1.69
N PHE A 92 3.82 -14.75 0.97
CA PHE A 92 4.18 -13.35 0.83
C PHE A 92 4.19 -12.62 2.18
N TRP A 93 3.12 -12.79 2.98
CA TRP A 93 3.06 -12.17 4.31
C TRP A 93 4.17 -12.65 5.23
N ASN A 94 4.52 -13.94 5.18
CA ASN A 94 5.64 -14.48 5.95
C ASN A 94 6.98 -13.88 5.51
N SER A 95 7.18 -13.64 4.21
CA SER A 95 8.41 -12.98 3.71
C SER A 95 8.49 -11.53 4.17
N VAL A 96 7.38 -10.78 4.10
CA VAL A 96 7.31 -9.39 4.62
C VAL A 96 7.62 -9.36 6.11
N PHE A 97 7.05 -10.29 6.88
CA PHE A 97 7.35 -10.40 8.31
C PHE A 97 8.83 -10.69 8.58
N ALA A 98 9.43 -11.61 7.81
CA ALA A 98 10.85 -11.92 7.94
C ALA A 98 11.74 -10.72 7.60
N ASP A 99 11.41 -9.96 6.55
CA ASP A 99 12.09 -8.71 6.20
C ASP A 99 12.03 -7.69 7.35
N ILE A 100 10.84 -7.50 7.93
CA ILE A 100 10.65 -6.60 9.08
C ILE A 100 11.49 -7.06 10.27
N ALA A 101 11.42 -8.36 10.60
CA ALA A 101 12.11 -8.92 11.77
C ALA A 101 13.64 -8.93 11.63
N SER A 102 14.15 -8.99 10.40
CA SER A 102 15.61 -8.99 10.13
C SER A 102 16.20 -7.61 9.90
N THR A 103 15.38 -6.57 9.76
CA THR A 103 15.83 -5.20 9.50
C THR A 103 15.83 -4.41 10.81
N GLU A 104 17.01 -4.10 11.34
CA GLU A 104 17.16 -3.39 12.62
C GLU A 104 16.51 -2.00 12.60
N ASP A 105 16.63 -1.29 11.48
CA ASP A 105 16.11 0.07 11.29
C ASP A 105 14.83 0.09 10.45
N PHE A 106 13.98 -0.95 10.54
CA PHE A 106 12.74 -1.00 9.76
C PHE A 106 11.84 0.21 10.06
N GLY A 107 11.44 0.90 9.00
CA GLY A 107 10.61 2.11 9.09
C GLY A 107 11.42 3.40 9.17
N GLN A 108 12.73 3.35 9.25
CA GLN A 108 13.58 4.53 9.13
C GLN A 108 13.88 4.86 7.66
N GLY A 109 13.77 6.13 7.33
CA GLY A 109 14.18 6.64 6.01
C GLY A 109 15.68 6.99 5.98
N ALA A 110 16.22 7.17 4.80
CA ALA A 110 17.56 7.70 4.64
C ALA A 110 17.64 9.13 5.23
N PRO A 111 18.78 9.55 5.82
CA PRO A 111 18.96 10.90 6.32
C PRO A 111 18.67 11.95 5.24
N THR A 112 17.80 12.90 5.57
CA THR A 112 17.39 13.94 4.63
C THR A 112 18.40 15.08 4.47
N GLY A 113 19.40 15.13 5.33
CA GLY A 113 20.38 16.24 5.44
C GLY A 113 19.78 17.53 6.03
N LYS A 114 18.51 17.51 6.44
CA LYS A 114 17.84 18.66 7.07
C LYS A 114 18.00 18.62 8.57
N THR A 115 18.24 19.78 9.18
CA THR A 115 18.16 19.95 10.63
C THR A 115 16.77 20.46 10.99
N ILE A 116 16.06 19.73 11.85
CA ILE A 116 14.73 20.10 12.34
C ILE A 116 14.82 20.33 13.84
N MET A 117 14.36 21.48 14.28
CA MET A 117 14.29 21.83 15.70
C MET A 117 12.85 21.64 16.20
N VAL A 118 12.69 20.88 17.27
CA VAL A 118 11.41 20.66 17.93
C VAL A 118 11.50 21.21 19.34
N GLU A 119 10.69 22.25 19.63
CA GLU A 119 10.59 22.81 20.99
C GLU A 119 9.40 22.19 21.71
N TYR A 120 9.64 21.66 22.90
CA TYR A 120 8.63 21.15 23.80
C TYR A 120 9.13 21.23 25.26
N SER A 121 8.27 20.93 26.25
CA SER A 121 8.67 21.01 27.66
C SER A 121 9.02 22.42 28.14
N SER A 122 8.24 23.42 27.74
CA SER A 122 8.46 24.83 28.07
C SER A 122 7.30 25.36 28.95
N PRO A 123 7.09 24.81 30.19
CA PRO A 123 6.02 25.26 31.05
C PRO A 123 6.35 26.59 31.73
N ASN A 124 5.32 27.36 32.09
CA ASN A 124 5.51 28.53 32.96
C ASN A 124 6.04 28.11 34.32
N THR A 125 7.13 28.73 34.75
CA THR A 125 7.86 28.37 35.99
C THR A 125 7.10 28.67 37.28
N ASN A 126 6.10 29.53 37.23
CA ASN A 126 5.34 30.00 38.38
C ASN A 126 3.99 29.29 38.57
N LYS A 127 3.75 28.19 37.89
CA LYS A 127 2.52 27.41 38.00
C LYS A 127 2.84 25.91 38.20
N PRO A 128 2.03 25.19 38.99
CA PRO A 128 2.18 23.75 39.11
C PRO A 128 1.93 23.05 37.76
N LEU A 129 2.65 21.98 37.51
CA LEU A 129 2.48 21.16 36.32
C LEU A 129 1.14 20.41 36.38
N HIS A 130 0.52 20.18 35.23
CA HIS A 130 -0.71 19.43 35.07
C HIS A 130 -0.65 18.52 33.85
N LEU A 131 -1.67 17.67 33.65
CA LEU A 131 -1.72 16.68 32.56
C LEU A 131 -1.48 17.26 31.17
N GLY A 132 -1.88 18.53 30.94
CA GLY A 132 -1.57 19.21 29.66
C GLY A 132 -0.10 19.36 29.37
N HIS A 133 0.74 19.57 30.37
CA HIS A 133 2.22 19.61 30.21
C HIS A 133 2.76 18.23 29.87
N ILE A 134 2.26 17.17 30.53
CA ILE A 134 2.66 15.78 30.22
C ILE A 134 2.33 15.44 28.77
N ARG A 135 1.11 15.77 28.33
CA ARG A 135 0.69 15.58 26.93
C ARG A 135 1.63 16.29 25.96
N ASN A 136 1.95 17.57 26.23
CA ASN A 136 2.85 18.35 25.37
C ASN A 136 4.25 17.70 25.28
N ASN A 137 4.79 17.25 26.42
CA ASN A 137 6.07 16.59 26.50
C ASN A 137 6.10 15.27 25.71
N LEU A 138 5.06 14.46 25.85
CA LEU A 138 4.94 13.18 25.12
C LEU A 138 4.81 13.42 23.60
N LEU A 139 4.01 14.38 23.18
CA LEU A 139 3.87 14.72 21.76
C LEU A 139 5.18 15.22 21.17
N GLY A 140 5.82 16.18 21.83
CA GLY A 140 7.11 16.73 21.36
C GLY A 140 8.21 15.69 21.30
N SER A 141 8.32 14.83 22.33
CA SER A 141 9.27 13.72 22.33
C SER A 141 8.99 12.71 21.21
N SER A 142 7.72 12.37 20.98
CA SER A 142 7.35 11.44 19.91
C SER A 142 7.66 12.02 18.52
N VAL A 143 7.32 13.27 18.28
CA VAL A 143 7.62 13.96 17.03
C VAL A 143 9.12 14.04 16.78
N SER A 144 9.92 14.39 17.82
CA SER A 144 11.38 14.44 17.70
C SER A 144 12.03 13.10 17.35
N LYS A 145 11.38 11.99 17.71
CA LYS A 145 11.87 10.64 17.38
C LYS A 145 11.46 10.16 15.99
N LEU A 146 10.39 10.74 15.43
CA LEU A 146 9.89 10.41 14.10
C LEU A 146 10.57 11.19 12.99
N LEU A 147 11.09 12.39 13.29
CA LEU A 147 11.78 13.28 12.37
C LEU A 147 13.29 12.98 12.28
#